data_f7ddf5b421267bdff97d6c566545f05c
#
_entry.id   f7ddf5b421267bdff97d6c566545f05c
#
_cell.length_a   1.000
_cell.length_b   1.000
_cell.length_c   1.000
_cell.angle_alpha   90.00
_cell.angle_beta   90.00
_cell.angle_gamma   90.00
#
_symmetry.space_group_name_H-M   'P 1'
#
loop_
_entity.id
_entity.type
_entity.pdbx_description
1 polymer ?
#
loop_
_entity_poly.entity_id
_entity_poly.type
_entity_poly.pdbx_seq_one_letter_code
_entity_poly.pdbx_strand_id
1 'polypeptide(L)'
;IPNYTVFSLWDTFRATHPVDNLIFRKKTAEFLNTFQNQLRNGGQLPIWDLAGNYTGCMIGYHSVSVITDAYFKGIPFSNYPELYEGMLSIANRSKLGIPAYKRFGYIPSHSESESVSKTLEYAYNDWCISKMALAFSDTLNYLDFNKRAQFYKNVFNDKTGFMQPKYNGNWSPSFS
;
A
#
# COMPACT_ATOMS: atom_id res chain seq x y z
N ILE A 1 -22.37 -13.48 -3.20
CA ILE A 1 -21.24 -13.31 -2.28
C ILE A 1 -21.42 -11.96 -1.58
N PRO A 2 -21.27 -11.89 -0.23
CA PRO A 2 -21.41 -10.64 0.50
C PRO A 2 -20.36 -9.63 0.04
N ASN A 3 -20.75 -8.34 -0.04
CA ASN A 3 -19.82 -7.24 -0.14
C ASN A 3 -19.72 -6.56 1.23
N TYR A 4 -18.48 -6.32 1.63
CA TYR A 4 -18.16 -5.66 2.90
C TYR A 4 -17.78 -4.20 2.66
N THR A 5 -17.89 -3.39 3.68
CA THR A 5 -17.52 -1.96 3.67
C THR A 5 -16.85 -1.59 4.97
N VAL A 6 -16.42 -0.34 5.07
CA VAL A 6 -15.75 0.19 6.27
C VAL A 6 -14.40 -0.49 6.50
N PHE A 7 -13.62 -0.64 5.43
CA PHE A 7 -12.22 -1.09 5.54
C PHE A 7 -11.32 0.10 5.85
N SER A 8 -10.96 0.26 7.12
CA SER A 8 -9.88 1.18 7.53
C SER A 8 -8.54 0.44 7.42
N LEU A 9 -8.08 0.25 6.18
CA LEU A 9 -6.98 -0.68 5.89
C LEU A 9 -5.65 -0.25 6.49
N TRP A 10 -5.40 1.05 6.65
CA TRP A 10 -4.23 1.57 7.35
C TRP A 10 -4.14 1.09 8.81
N ASP A 11 -5.29 0.87 9.44
CA ASP A 11 -5.36 0.33 10.80
C ASP A 11 -5.37 -1.21 10.80
N THR A 12 -6.23 -1.80 9.98
CA THR A 12 -6.58 -3.23 10.09
C THR A 12 -5.54 -4.16 9.47
N PHE A 13 -4.68 -3.68 8.55
CA PHE A 13 -3.62 -4.52 7.97
C PHE A 13 -2.60 -4.96 9.02
N ARG A 14 -2.45 -4.21 10.12
CA ARG A 14 -1.44 -4.43 11.15
C ARG A 14 -1.69 -5.69 11.97
N ALA A 15 -2.93 -5.99 12.28
CA ALA A 15 -3.29 -7.13 13.13
C ALA A 15 -4.58 -7.84 12.69
N THR A 16 -5.68 -7.12 12.45
CA THR A 16 -6.99 -7.71 12.18
C THR A 16 -6.94 -8.68 10.99
N HIS A 17 -6.54 -8.22 9.81
CA HIS A 17 -6.45 -9.10 8.64
C HIS A 17 -5.43 -10.23 8.78
N PRO A 18 -4.22 -10.02 9.34
CA PRO A 18 -3.31 -11.10 9.67
C PRO A 18 -3.90 -12.17 10.59
N VAL A 19 -4.69 -11.78 11.60
CA VAL A 19 -5.39 -12.72 12.48
C VAL A 19 -6.51 -13.45 11.72
N ASP A 20 -7.31 -12.73 10.92
CA ASP A 20 -8.38 -13.33 10.11
C ASP A 20 -7.82 -14.38 9.14
N ASN A 21 -6.64 -14.17 8.60
CA ASN A 21 -5.96 -15.15 7.75
C ASN A 21 -5.64 -16.47 8.49
N LEU A 22 -5.53 -16.44 9.80
CA LEU A 22 -5.25 -17.63 10.61
C LEU A 22 -6.54 -18.33 11.06
N ILE A 23 -7.52 -17.57 11.57
CA ILE A 23 -8.69 -18.11 12.26
C ILE A 23 -10.01 -17.98 11.49
N PHE A 24 -10.10 -17.01 10.56
CA PHE A 24 -11.31 -16.74 9.78
C PHE A 24 -11.06 -16.79 8.26
N ARG A 25 -10.33 -17.78 7.79
CA ARG A 25 -9.85 -17.92 6.40
C ARG A 25 -10.94 -17.74 5.33
N LYS A 26 -12.16 -18.27 5.58
CA LYS A 26 -13.30 -18.07 4.69
C LYS A 26 -13.72 -16.60 4.60
N LYS A 27 -13.71 -15.90 5.73
CA LYS A 27 -14.03 -14.47 5.79
C LYS A 27 -13.00 -13.64 5.01
N THR A 28 -11.71 -13.98 5.12
CA THR A 28 -10.68 -13.33 4.30
C THR A 28 -10.93 -13.51 2.80
N ALA A 29 -11.30 -14.71 2.36
CA ALA A 29 -11.65 -14.93 0.94
C ALA A 29 -12.84 -14.05 0.50
N GLU A 30 -13.82 -13.83 1.36
CA GLU A 30 -14.94 -12.92 1.11
C GLU A 30 -14.48 -11.46 1.03
N PHE A 31 -13.50 -11.03 1.85
CA PHE A 31 -12.89 -9.70 1.75
C PHE A 31 -12.16 -9.51 0.43
N LEU A 32 -11.39 -10.51 -0.02
CA LEU A 32 -10.72 -10.46 -1.32
C LEU A 32 -11.73 -10.33 -2.48
N ASN A 33 -12.88 -11.03 -2.41
CA ASN A 33 -13.96 -10.84 -3.38
C ASN A 33 -14.49 -9.41 -3.35
N THR A 34 -14.62 -8.79 -2.17
CA THR A 34 -15.04 -7.40 -2.06
C THR A 34 -14.02 -6.46 -2.70
N PHE A 35 -12.73 -6.65 -2.44
CA PHE A 35 -11.66 -5.86 -3.06
C PHE A 35 -11.68 -5.96 -4.59
N GLN A 36 -11.91 -7.18 -5.12
CA GLN A 36 -12.07 -7.40 -6.55
C GLN A 36 -13.28 -6.67 -7.12
N ASN A 37 -14.42 -6.71 -6.43
CA ASN A 37 -15.62 -5.99 -6.86
C ASN A 37 -15.41 -4.47 -6.84
N GLN A 38 -14.72 -3.94 -5.85
CA GLN A 38 -14.39 -2.52 -5.79
C GLN A 38 -13.41 -2.13 -6.90
N LEU A 39 -12.42 -2.97 -7.21
CA LEU A 39 -11.53 -2.76 -8.33
C LEU A 39 -12.29 -2.71 -9.67
N ARG A 40 -13.18 -3.67 -9.91
CA ARG A 40 -13.96 -3.77 -11.16
C ARG A 40 -14.96 -2.62 -11.34
N ASN A 41 -15.64 -2.23 -10.27
CA ASN A 41 -16.71 -1.23 -10.32
C ASN A 41 -16.21 0.19 -10.07
N GLY A 42 -15.21 0.35 -9.20
CA GLY A 42 -14.64 1.65 -8.81
C GLY A 42 -13.30 1.98 -9.46
N GLY A 43 -12.70 1.05 -10.21
CA GLY A 43 -11.45 1.24 -10.93
C GLY A 43 -10.20 1.24 -10.05
N GLN A 44 -10.32 0.96 -8.75
CA GLN A 44 -9.17 0.88 -7.84
C GLN A 44 -9.43 -0.06 -6.67
N LEU A 45 -8.35 -0.58 -6.10
CA LEU A 45 -8.39 -1.30 -4.83
C LEU A 45 -8.76 -0.35 -3.67
N PRO A 46 -9.41 -0.85 -2.59
CA PRO A 46 -9.79 -0.01 -1.46
C PRO A 46 -8.56 0.52 -0.69
N ILE A 47 -8.73 1.71 -0.10
CA ILE A 47 -7.82 2.29 0.89
C ILE A 47 -8.58 2.49 2.19
N TRP A 48 -9.64 3.26 2.13
CA TRP A 48 -10.62 3.44 3.18
C TRP A 48 -11.96 3.76 2.55
N ASP A 49 -12.89 2.84 2.64
CA ASP A 49 -14.23 2.97 2.06
C ASP A 49 -15.30 3.05 3.15
N LEU A 50 -16.28 3.90 2.92
CA LEU A 50 -17.44 4.07 3.78
C LEU A 50 -18.70 4.13 2.91
N ALA A 51 -19.71 3.34 3.28
CA ALA A 51 -20.98 3.27 2.57
C ALA A 51 -20.84 3.03 1.06
N GLY A 52 -19.87 2.19 0.67
CA GLY A 52 -19.60 1.84 -0.73
C GLY A 52 -18.85 2.89 -1.55
N ASN A 53 -18.37 3.96 -0.90
CA ASN A 53 -17.60 5.02 -1.57
C ASN A 53 -16.21 5.16 -0.99
N TYR A 54 -15.24 5.50 -1.85
CA TYR A 54 -13.91 5.89 -1.41
C TYR A 54 -13.93 7.24 -0.70
N THR A 55 -13.36 7.31 0.50
CA THR A 55 -13.43 8.52 1.34
C THR A 55 -12.37 9.57 1.01
N GLY A 56 -11.34 9.22 0.26
CA GLY A 56 -10.19 10.09 0.03
C GLY A 56 -9.27 10.27 1.24
N CYS A 57 -9.52 9.52 2.32
CA CYS A 57 -8.77 9.54 3.56
C CYS A 57 -7.69 8.46 3.60
N MET A 58 -6.85 8.57 4.61
CA MET A 58 -5.83 7.63 5.05
C MET A 58 -4.61 7.52 4.14
N ILE A 59 -3.52 7.14 4.78
CA ILE A 59 -2.19 7.02 4.21
C ILE A 59 -1.99 5.59 3.71
N GLY A 60 -1.24 5.44 2.63
CA GLY A 60 -0.89 4.13 2.08
C GLY A 60 -1.95 3.57 1.12
N TYR A 61 -1.71 2.37 0.62
CA TYR A 61 -2.62 1.56 -0.18
C TYR A 61 -2.62 0.12 0.35
N HIS A 62 -3.02 -0.04 1.61
CA HIS A 62 -2.82 -1.25 2.41
C HIS A 62 -3.69 -2.45 2.01
N SER A 63 -4.63 -2.31 1.08
CA SER A 63 -5.21 -3.48 0.39
C SER A 63 -4.13 -4.39 -0.18
N VAL A 64 -3.02 -3.79 -0.64
CA VAL A 64 -1.83 -4.50 -1.15
C VAL A 64 -1.24 -5.44 -0.09
N SER A 65 -1.05 -4.96 1.13
CA SER A 65 -0.50 -5.80 2.22
C SER A 65 -1.47 -6.91 2.64
N VAL A 66 -2.78 -6.62 2.68
CA VAL A 66 -3.81 -7.62 2.98
C VAL A 66 -3.85 -8.72 1.92
N ILE A 67 -3.82 -8.35 0.64
CA ILE A 67 -3.80 -9.32 -0.48
C ILE A 67 -2.53 -10.18 -0.42
N THR A 68 -1.37 -9.55 -0.19
CA THR A 68 -0.08 -10.25 -0.12
C THR A 68 -0.05 -11.24 1.03
N ASP A 69 -0.47 -10.84 2.22
CA ASP A 69 -0.51 -11.73 3.40
C ASP A 69 -1.48 -12.90 3.19
N ALA A 70 -2.64 -12.64 2.62
CA ALA A 70 -3.62 -13.68 2.28
C ALA A 70 -3.05 -14.68 1.27
N TYR A 71 -2.37 -14.21 0.22
CA TYR A 71 -1.74 -15.05 -0.79
C TYR A 71 -0.71 -15.99 -0.18
N PHE A 72 0.26 -15.45 0.56
CA PHE A 72 1.33 -16.24 1.15
C PHE A 72 0.87 -17.17 2.28
N LYS A 73 -0.25 -16.87 2.93
CA LYS A 73 -0.91 -17.79 3.87
C LYS A 73 -1.84 -18.81 3.22
N GLY A 74 -1.90 -18.84 1.88
CA GLY A 74 -2.67 -19.80 1.12
C GLY A 74 -4.18 -19.68 1.32
N ILE A 75 -4.71 -18.45 1.43
CA ILE A 75 -6.16 -18.23 1.42
C ILE A 75 -6.70 -18.61 0.04
N PRO A 76 -7.72 -19.51 -0.05
CA PRO A 76 -8.24 -19.95 -1.34
C PRO A 76 -8.98 -18.80 -2.04
N PHE A 77 -8.40 -18.34 -3.14
CA PHE A 77 -8.99 -17.29 -3.99
C PHE A 77 -8.45 -17.45 -5.41
N SER A 78 -9.32 -17.52 -6.42
CA SER A 78 -8.92 -17.84 -7.79
C SER A 78 -8.35 -16.66 -8.57
N ASN A 79 -8.73 -15.43 -8.20
CA ASN A 79 -8.46 -14.23 -9.02
C ASN A 79 -7.32 -13.36 -8.47
N TYR A 80 -6.32 -13.95 -7.81
CA TYR A 80 -5.12 -13.23 -7.40
C TYR A 80 -4.41 -12.49 -8.53
N PRO A 81 -4.34 -13.00 -9.78
CA PRO A 81 -3.76 -12.25 -10.88
C PRO A 81 -4.45 -10.90 -11.13
N GLU A 82 -5.78 -10.83 -11.08
CA GLU A 82 -6.52 -9.58 -11.24
C GLU A 82 -6.26 -8.60 -10.09
N LEU A 83 -6.19 -9.12 -8.85
CA LEU A 83 -5.82 -8.28 -7.70
C LEU A 83 -4.38 -7.77 -7.83
N TYR A 84 -3.46 -8.57 -8.36
CA TYR A 84 -2.07 -8.14 -8.60
C TYR A 84 -2.02 -6.98 -9.60
N GLU A 85 -2.76 -7.03 -10.70
CA GLU A 85 -2.88 -5.89 -11.63
C GLU A 85 -3.44 -4.65 -10.92
N GLY A 86 -4.42 -4.82 -10.05
CA GLY A 86 -4.93 -3.75 -9.20
C GLY A 86 -3.88 -3.15 -8.25
N MET A 87 -2.99 -4.00 -7.71
CA MET A 87 -1.87 -3.56 -6.87
C MET A 87 -0.87 -2.71 -7.67
N LEU A 88 -0.52 -3.13 -8.88
CA LEU A 88 0.34 -2.36 -9.77
C LEU A 88 -0.28 -1.02 -10.14
N SER A 89 -1.57 -1.02 -10.44
CA SER A 89 -2.33 0.18 -10.81
C SER A 89 -2.34 1.22 -9.68
N ILE A 90 -2.72 0.81 -8.45
CA ILE A 90 -2.84 1.73 -7.32
C ILE A 90 -1.48 2.34 -6.92
N ALA A 91 -0.39 1.59 -7.03
CA ALA A 91 0.97 2.04 -6.72
C ALA A 91 1.60 2.94 -7.80
N ASN A 92 0.95 3.07 -8.96
CA ASN A 92 1.42 3.88 -10.08
C ASN A 92 0.53 5.08 -10.43
N ARG A 93 -0.52 5.34 -9.65
CA ARG A 93 -1.44 6.45 -9.90
C ARG A 93 -0.76 7.83 -9.77
N SER A 94 -1.37 8.84 -10.39
CA SER A 94 -0.84 10.21 -10.47
C SER A 94 -1.27 11.13 -9.32
N LYS A 95 -1.62 10.57 -8.15
CA LYS A 95 -2.17 11.30 -7.00
C LYS A 95 -1.40 10.98 -5.71
N LEU A 96 -1.68 11.75 -4.65
CA LEU A 96 -1.24 11.50 -3.27
C LEU A 96 0.29 11.37 -3.13
N GLY A 97 1.02 12.24 -3.85
CA GLY A 97 2.47 12.29 -3.77
C GLY A 97 3.22 11.15 -4.48
N ILE A 98 2.52 10.16 -5.05
CA ILE A 98 3.15 9.01 -5.73
C ILE A 98 4.09 9.43 -6.88
N PRO A 99 3.77 10.41 -7.75
CA PRO A 99 4.72 10.85 -8.77
C PRO A 99 6.02 11.41 -8.18
N ALA A 100 5.92 12.21 -7.12
CA ALA A 100 7.09 12.74 -6.43
C ALA A 100 7.89 11.62 -5.74
N TYR A 101 7.21 10.70 -5.05
CA TYR A 101 7.81 9.52 -4.43
C TYR A 101 8.63 8.70 -5.44
N LYS A 102 8.06 8.40 -6.60
CA LYS A 102 8.74 7.65 -7.67
C LYS A 102 9.95 8.40 -8.23
N ARG A 103 9.82 9.72 -8.40
CA ARG A 103 10.86 10.57 -9.00
C ARG A 103 12.05 10.80 -8.07
N PHE A 104 11.78 11.10 -6.79
CA PHE A 104 12.80 11.53 -5.84
C PHE A 104 13.22 10.44 -4.85
N GLY A 105 12.49 9.32 -4.79
CA GLY A 105 12.68 8.29 -3.78
C GLY A 105 12.14 8.68 -2.40
N TYR A 106 11.37 9.74 -2.30
CA TYR A 106 10.63 10.21 -1.13
C TYR A 106 9.62 11.27 -1.57
N ILE A 107 8.70 11.64 -0.69
CA ILE A 107 7.77 12.74 -0.94
C ILE A 107 8.31 14.02 -0.30
N PRO A 108 8.64 15.07 -1.09
CA PRO A 108 9.03 16.36 -0.54
C PRO A 108 7.88 17.00 0.25
N SER A 109 8.18 17.63 1.38
CA SER A 109 7.17 18.21 2.29
C SER A 109 6.33 19.34 1.69
N HIS A 110 6.81 19.98 0.62
CA HIS A 110 6.06 20.99 -0.12
C HIS A 110 5.14 20.42 -1.21
N SER A 111 5.31 19.12 -1.56
CA SER A 111 4.54 18.48 -2.63
C SER A 111 3.27 17.81 -2.14
N GLU A 112 3.26 17.40 -0.88
CA GLU A 112 2.16 16.64 -0.31
C GLU A 112 2.20 16.72 1.23
N SER A 113 1.04 16.77 1.86
CA SER A 113 0.92 16.63 3.32
C SER A 113 1.36 15.24 3.77
N GLU A 114 1.74 15.10 5.03
CA GLU A 114 2.10 13.81 5.65
C GLU A 114 3.21 13.07 4.88
N SER A 115 4.13 13.85 4.30
CA SER A 115 5.14 13.38 3.35
C SER A 115 6.01 12.23 3.87
N VAL A 116 6.39 12.28 5.16
CA VAL A 116 7.18 11.22 5.81
C VAL A 116 6.35 9.96 5.95
N SER A 117 5.17 10.06 6.55
CA SER A 117 4.28 8.92 6.76
C SER A 117 3.91 8.23 5.45
N LYS A 118 3.55 9.02 4.42
CA LYS A 118 3.27 8.49 3.08
C LYS A 118 4.49 7.79 2.46
N THR A 119 5.70 8.36 2.61
CA THR A 119 6.93 7.72 2.11
C THR A 119 7.17 6.37 2.78
N LEU A 120 6.97 6.27 4.09
CA LEU A 120 7.17 5.04 4.86
C LEU A 120 6.15 3.97 4.48
N GLU A 121 4.88 4.33 4.44
CA GLU A 121 3.79 3.39 4.14
C GLU A 121 3.84 2.92 2.68
N TYR A 122 4.19 3.79 1.74
CA TYR A 122 4.37 3.40 0.34
C TYR A 122 5.57 2.44 0.17
N ALA A 123 6.67 2.67 0.88
CA ALA A 123 7.81 1.77 0.83
C ALA A 123 7.47 0.36 1.33
N TYR A 124 6.65 0.26 2.38
CA TYR A 124 6.15 -1.02 2.87
C TYR A 124 5.17 -1.67 1.87
N ASN A 125 4.23 -0.91 1.32
CA ASN A 125 3.30 -1.42 0.32
C ASN A 125 4.05 -1.91 -0.95
N ASP A 126 5.08 -1.17 -1.38
CA ASP A 126 5.92 -1.56 -2.51
C ASP A 126 6.72 -2.84 -2.23
N TRP A 127 7.17 -3.04 -0.99
CA TRP A 127 7.75 -4.31 -0.58
C TRP A 127 6.75 -5.47 -0.76
N CYS A 128 5.50 -5.28 -0.35
CA CYS A 128 4.45 -6.28 -0.54
C CYS A 128 4.25 -6.60 -2.03
N ILE A 129 4.18 -5.56 -2.89
CA ILE A 129 4.07 -5.75 -4.35
C ILE A 129 5.28 -6.51 -4.89
N SER A 130 6.49 -6.20 -4.43
CA SER A 130 7.70 -6.91 -4.88
C SER A 130 7.63 -8.40 -4.58
N LYS A 131 7.06 -8.80 -3.42
CA LYS A 131 6.87 -10.21 -3.08
C LYS A 131 5.85 -10.89 -4.00
N MET A 132 4.76 -10.22 -4.32
CA MET A 132 3.78 -10.73 -5.27
C MET A 132 4.38 -10.83 -6.68
N ALA A 133 5.11 -9.82 -7.14
CA ALA A 133 5.79 -9.84 -8.43
C ALA A 133 6.74 -11.05 -8.56
N LEU A 134 7.52 -11.33 -7.52
CA LEU A 134 8.38 -12.50 -7.47
C LEU A 134 7.58 -13.80 -7.57
N ALA A 135 6.48 -13.92 -6.85
CA ALA A 135 5.60 -15.08 -6.87
C ALA A 135 4.93 -15.30 -8.24
N PHE A 136 4.65 -14.20 -8.97
CA PHE A 136 4.11 -14.24 -10.34
C PHE A 136 5.19 -14.28 -11.44
N SER A 137 6.47 -14.42 -11.08
CA SER A 137 7.61 -14.41 -12.02
C SER A 137 7.71 -13.12 -12.85
N ASP A 138 7.20 -12.01 -12.33
CA ASP A 138 7.28 -10.69 -12.94
C ASP A 138 8.56 -9.98 -12.50
N THR A 139 9.65 -10.30 -13.18
CA THR A 139 10.99 -9.81 -12.82
C THR A 139 11.12 -8.28 -12.91
N LEU A 140 10.46 -7.65 -13.88
CA LEU A 140 10.56 -6.20 -14.06
C LEU A 140 9.92 -5.45 -12.91
N ASN A 141 8.70 -5.79 -12.56
CA ASN A 141 8.03 -5.21 -11.41
C ASN A 141 8.70 -5.60 -10.09
N TYR A 142 9.21 -6.83 -9.96
CA TYR A 142 10.01 -7.20 -8.79
C TYR A 142 11.19 -6.24 -8.57
N LEU A 143 11.98 -5.96 -9.59
CA LEU A 143 13.17 -5.09 -9.47
C LEU A 143 12.77 -3.65 -9.13
N ASP A 144 11.76 -3.09 -9.80
CA ASP A 144 11.29 -1.72 -9.54
C ASP A 144 10.74 -1.59 -8.11
N PHE A 145 9.80 -2.41 -7.73
CA PHE A 145 9.15 -2.33 -6.42
C PHE A 145 10.08 -2.71 -5.27
N ASN A 146 11.03 -3.62 -5.47
CA ASN A 146 12.06 -3.94 -4.47
C ASN A 146 13.03 -2.76 -4.25
N LYS A 147 13.34 -1.99 -5.29
CA LYS A 147 14.07 -0.73 -5.18
C LYS A 147 13.25 0.32 -4.41
N ARG A 148 11.99 0.52 -4.79
CA ARG A 148 11.09 1.49 -4.16
C ARG A 148 10.85 1.16 -2.69
N ALA A 149 10.80 -0.11 -2.34
CA ALA A 149 10.71 -0.58 -0.96
C ALA A 149 11.84 -0.08 -0.04
N GLN A 150 12.97 0.37 -0.60
CA GLN A 150 14.08 0.94 0.17
C GLN A 150 13.98 2.45 0.37
N PHE A 151 13.01 3.12 -0.21
CA PHE A 151 12.89 4.58 -0.20
C PHE A 151 12.63 5.17 1.19
N TYR A 152 12.13 4.38 2.14
CA TYR A 152 12.02 4.80 3.54
C TYR A 152 13.35 5.31 4.12
N LYS A 153 14.50 4.78 3.63
CA LYS A 153 15.84 5.20 4.06
C LYS A 153 16.13 6.67 3.72
N ASN A 154 15.51 7.20 2.69
CA ASN A 154 15.74 8.55 2.21
C ASN A 154 15.15 9.63 3.14
N VAL A 155 14.27 9.26 4.06
CA VAL A 155 13.70 10.17 5.07
C VAL A 155 14.24 9.91 6.47
N PHE A 156 15.18 8.98 6.63
CA PHE A 156 15.90 8.77 7.89
C PHE A 156 17.09 9.74 7.98
N ASN A 157 17.14 10.51 9.04
CA ASN A 157 18.23 11.46 9.31
C ASN A 157 19.17 10.89 10.37
N ASP A 158 20.34 10.41 9.95
CA ASP A 158 21.36 9.80 10.82
C ASP A 158 21.84 10.74 11.95
N LYS A 159 21.78 12.07 11.74
CA LYS A 159 22.21 13.05 12.75
C LYS A 159 21.24 13.16 13.91
N THR A 160 19.95 13.01 13.65
CA THR A 160 18.91 13.10 14.68
C THR A 160 18.42 11.74 15.15
N GLY A 161 18.65 10.69 14.38
CA GLY A 161 18.12 9.35 14.62
C GLY A 161 16.62 9.19 14.35
N PHE A 162 15.99 10.17 13.65
CA PHE A 162 14.55 10.17 13.37
C PHE A 162 14.24 10.21 11.88
N MET A 163 13.04 9.73 11.53
CA MET A 163 12.42 10.00 10.24
C MET A 163 12.02 11.47 10.17
N GLN A 164 12.50 12.20 9.15
CA GLN A 164 12.37 13.65 9.08
C GLN A 164 11.96 14.10 7.68
N PRO A 165 11.09 15.11 7.54
CA PRO A 165 10.70 15.64 6.25
C PRO A 165 11.86 16.35 5.54
N LYS A 166 11.83 16.29 4.20
CA LYS A 166 12.76 17.04 3.34
C LYS A 166 12.01 18.07 2.51
N TYR A 167 12.59 19.26 2.46
CA TYR A 167 12.18 20.37 1.60
C TYR A 167 13.28 20.65 0.59
N ASN A 168 12.98 20.59 -0.71
CA ASN A 168 13.97 20.79 -1.78
C ASN A 168 15.29 20.01 -1.56
N GLY A 169 15.21 18.76 -1.15
CA GLY A 169 16.37 17.90 -0.93
C GLY A 169 17.06 18.05 0.43
N ASN A 170 16.78 19.10 1.17
CA ASN A 170 17.38 19.37 2.48
C ASN A 170 16.43 18.94 3.60
N TRP A 171 17.00 18.60 4.76
CA TRP A 171 16.21 18.35 5.95
C TRP A 171 15.42 19.59 6.38
N SER A 172 14.16 19.42 6.73
CA SER A 172 13.34 20.53 7.21
C SER A 172 13.90 21.07 8.54
N PRO A 173 14.13 22.38 8.69
CA PRO A 173 14.66 22.94 9.92
C PRO A 173 13.65 22.96 11.08
N SER A 174 12.37 22.85 10.78
CA SER A 174 11.26 22.94 11.75
C SER A 174 10.83 21.58 12.32
N PHE A 175 11.74 20.63 12.39
CA PHE A 175 11.45 19.35 13.03
C PHE A 175 11.70 19.47 14.54
N SER A 176 10.63 19.50 15.33
CA SER A 176 10.65 19.48 16.80
C SER A 176 9.68 18.45 17.34
#